data_89e1e66ee636add598d88348531b3234
#
_entry.id   89e1e66ee636add598d88348531b3234
#
_cell.length_a   1.000
_cell.length_b   1.000
_cell.length_c   1.000
_cell.angle_alpha   90.00
_cell.angle_beta   90.00
_cell.angle_gamma   90.00
#
_symmetry.space_group_name_H-M   'P 1'
#
loop_
_entity.id
_entity.type
_entity.pdbx_description
1 polymer ?
#
loop_
_entity_poly.entity_id
_entity_poly.type
_entity_poly.pdbx_seq_one_letter_code
_entity_poly.pdbx_strand_id
1 'polypeptide(L)'
;MINTIVCALFFTPSIIASLLGMSHTIPQGNITQHAHVLLKSLIVLSSWVCGYYAMKHLPLTIVGPINATRPIMTLVGALLIFGEGLNAWQWTGVLLAILSFFLLSRSGSKEGIRFSHNIWIILLLMAALLGCTSGLYDKYLMSPTTEGGMGLNRLFVQGWYNVYQAILMSAVILLIWLPTRKKSTPFQWRWSILLISVFLTAADMAYFYALSSPDALIAVVSMIRRSSVVVSFLCGAILLHEKNLKSKVIDLLFVVAGMICLYIGTT
;
A
#
# COMPACT_ATOMS: atom_id res chain seq x y z
N MET A 1 -6.99 5.69 -12.39
CA MET A 1 -7.27 7.09 -12.64
C MET A 1 -8.67 7.53 -12.20
N ILE A 2 -9.77 7.05 -12.77
CA ILE A 2 -11.13 7.49 -12.36
C ILE A 2 -11.28 7.34 -10.84
N ASN A 3 -10.84 6.23 -10.29
CA ASN A 3 -10.80 6.02 -8.85
C ASN A 3 -10.04 7.15 -8.10
N THR A 4 -8.85 7.53 -8.54
CA THR A 4 -8.06 8.60 -7.91
C THR A 4 -8.73 9.98 -8.03
N ILE A 5 -9.38 10.25 -9.16
CA ILE A 5 -10.16 11.48 -9.35
C ILE A 5 -11.36 11.50 -8.41
N VAL A 6 -12.11 10.40 -8.28
CA VAL A 6 -13.27 10.32 -7.37
C VAL A 6 -12.82 10.50 -5.91
N CYS A 7 -11.70 9.86 -5.51
CA CYS A 7 -11.13 10.07 -4.17
C CYS A 7 -10.72 11.54 -3.95
N ALA A 8 -10.11 12.19 -4.95
CA ALA A 8 -9.74 13.61 -4.85
C ALA A 8 -10.98 14.52 -4.77
N LEU A 9 -12.01 14.25 -5.57
CA LEU A 9 -13.27 15.01 -5.55
C LEU A 9 -13.95 14.96 -4.17
N PHE A 10 -13.78 13.88 -3.42
CA PHE A 10 -14.33 13.76 -2.07
C PHE A 10 -13.74 14.80 -1.10
N PHE A 11 -12.45 15.13 -1.24
CA PHE A 11 -11.77 16.12 -0.39
C PHE A 11 -11.79 17.54 -0.96
N THR A 12 -12.04 17.71 -2.26
CA THR A 12 -12.01 19.00 -2.95
C THR A 12 -12.92 20.05 -2.31
N PRO A 13 -14.18 19.76 -1.90
CA PRO A 13 -15.02 20.76 -1.27
C PRO A 13 -14.43 21.32 0.03
N SER A 14 -13.88 20.43 0.88
CA SER A 14 -13.25 20.80 2.16
C SER A 14 -11.96 21.60 1.94
N ILE A 15 -11.18 21.28 0.90
CA ILE A 15 -9.97 22.02 0.53
C ILE A 15 -10.34 23.42 0.04
N ILE A 16 -11.33 23.54 -0.86
CA ILE A 16 -11.79 24.84 -1.39
C ILE A 16 -12.35 25.71 -0.25
N ALA A 17 -13.18 25.14 0.64
CA ALA A 17 -13.72 25.86 1.78
C ALA A 17 -12.62 26.38 2.71
N SER A 18 -11.54 25.59 2.89
CA SER A 18 -10.38 26.00 3.67
C SER A 18 -9.58 27.12 2.99
N LEU A 19 -9.34 27.02 1.67
CA LEU A 19 -8.64 28.04 0.89
C LEU A 19 -9.39 29.39 0.88
N LEU A 20 -10.73 29.34 0.89
CA LEU A 20 -11.59 30.52 0.96
C LEU A 20 -11.77 31.06 2.40
N GLY A 21 -11.13 30.43 3.41
CA GLY A 21 -11.26 30.84 4.81
C GLY A 21 -12.62 30.51 5.43
N MET A 22 -13.46 29.73 4.76
CA MET A 22 -14.81 29.37 5.23
C MET A 22 -14.80 28.20 6.24
N SER A 23 -13.75 27.38 6.26
CA SER A 23 -13.57 26.29 7.22
C SER A 23 -12.09 26.08 7.54
N HIS A 24 -11.79 25.58 8.74
CA HIS A 24 -10.43 25.21 9.15
C HIS A 24 -10.23 23.69 9.20
N THR A 25 -11.07 22.93 8.53
CA THR A 25 -11.05 21.46 8.59
C THR A 25 -9.76 20.88 8.00
N ILE A 26 -9.27 21.46 6.91
CA ILE A 26 -7.98 21.09 6.30
C ILE A 26 -7.08 22.32 6.37
N PRO A 27 -5.95 22.29 7.11
CA PRO A 27 -4.99 23.40 7.15
C PRO A 27 -4.46 23.75 5.75
N GLN A 28 -4.14 25.03 5.51
CA GLN A 28 -3.61 25.45 4.20
C GLN A 28 -2.19 24.94 3.93
N GLY A 29 -1.43 24.66 4.96
CA GLY A 29 -0.07 24.14 4.85
C GLY A 29 0.95 25.13 4.28
N ASN A 30 2.23 24.85 4.53
CA ASN A 30 3.36 25.59 3.98
C ASN A 30 3.90 24.85 2.72
N ILE A 31 4.63 25.57 1.88
CA ILE A 31 5.23 25.01 0.65
C ILE A 31 6.08 23.76 0.92
N THR A 32 6.82 23.74 2.03
CA THR A 32 7.59 22.57 2.46
C THR A 32 6.69 21.36 2.76
N GLN A 33 5.57 21.57 3.44
CA GLN A 33 4.60 20.52 3.77
C GLN A 33 3.97 19.94 2.49
N HIS A 34 3.62 20.81 1.54
CA HIS A 34 3.13 20.39 0.21
C HIS A 34 4.18 19.60 -0.57
N ALA A 35 5.46 19.99 -0.52
CA ALA A 35 6.56 19.28 -1.17
C ALA A 35 6.70 17.85 -0.61
N HIS A 36 6.58 17.66 0.71
CA HIS A 36 6.61 16.35 1.34
C HIS A 36 5.39 15.48 0.93
N VAL A 37 4.20 16.04 0.86
CA VAL A 37 3.01 15.30 0.41
C VAL A 37 3.10 14.95 -1.08
N LEU A 38 3.69 15.83 -1.91
CA LEU A 38 3.96 15.53 -3.32
C LEU A 38 4.98 14.39 -3.46
N LEU A 39 6.07 14.42 -2.67
CA LEU A 39 7.07 13.34 -2.66
C LEU A 39 6.42 12.00 -2.27
N LYS A 40 5.56 11.98 -1.24
CA LYS A 40 4.76 10.82 -0.90
C LYS A 40 3.96 10.32 -2.10
N SER A 41 3.27 11.22 -2.80
CA SER A 41 2.44 10.87 -3.96
C SER A 41 3.27 10.24 -5.09
N LEU A 42 4.50 10.71 -5.31
CA LEU A 42 5.45 10.13 -6.28
C LEU A 42 5.89 8.73 -5.87
N ILE A 43 6.21 8.50 -4.60
CA ILE A 43 6.59 7.18 -4.07
C ILE A 43 5.43 6.18 -4.28
N VAL A 44 4.22 6.58 -3.93
CA VAL A 44 3.03 5.73 -4.11
C VAL A 44 2.75 5.44 -5.58
N LEU A 45 2.84 6.46 -6.46
CA LEU A 45 2.64 6.28 -7.89
C LEU A 45 3.66 5.29 -8.46
N SER A 46 4.93 5.43 -8.10
CA SER A 46 5.99 4.51 -8.53
C SER A 46 5.72 3.08 -8.06
N SER A 47 5.27 2.90 -6.81
CA SER A 47 4.84 1.61 -6.29
C SER A 47 3.68 1.02 -7.10
N TRP A 48 2.68 1.83 -7.45
CA TRP A 48 1.52 1.38 -8.23
C TRP A 48 1.89 1.00 -9.66
N VAL A 49 2.77 1.76 -10.31
CA VAL A 49 3.25 1.46 -11.67
C VAL A 49 4.00 0.14 -11.67
N CYS A 50 4.98 -0.05 -10.77
CA CYS A 50 5.71 -1.31 -10.65
C CYS A 50 4.78 -2.49 -10.35
N GLY A 51 3.83 -2.32 -9.41
CA GLY A 51 2.86 -3.34 -9.04
C GLY A 51 1.90 -3.68 -10.20
N TYR A 52 1.44 -2.70 -10.94
CA TYR A 52 0.56 -2.90 -12.10
C TYR A 52 1.23 -3.75 -13.19
N TYR A 53 2.46 -3.40 -13.56
CA TYR A 53 3.19 -4.18 -14.56
C TYR A 53 3.49 -5.60 -14.08
N ALA A 54 3.82 -5.78 -12.80
CA ALA A 54 4.01 -7.09 -12.21
C ALA A 54 2.72 -7.93 -12.24
N MET A 55 1.59 -7.37 -11.81
CA MET A 55 0.29 -8.06 -11.79
C MET A 55 -0.22 -8.43 -13.19
N LYS A 56 0.21 -7.72 -14.23
CA LYS A 56 -0.16 -8.04 -15.61
C LYS A 56 0.50 -9.34 -16.09
N HIS A 57 1.63 -9.73 -15.51
CA HIS A 57 2.46 -10.85 -15.98
C HIS A 57 2.63 -11.98 -14.96
N LEU A 58 2.18 -11.76 -13.71
CA LEU A 58 2.26 -12.73 -12.63
C LEU A 58 0.87 -13.13 -12.15
N PRO A 59 0.66 -14.41 -11.79
CA PRO A 59 -0.61 -14.85 -11.19
C PRO A 59 -0.83 -14.19 -9.83
N LEU A 60 -2.10 -13.93 -9.51
CA LEU A 60 -2.49 -13.29 -8.24
C LEU A 60 -2.04 -14.09 -7.01
N THR A 61 -1.93 -15.39 -7.16
CA THR A 61 -1.45 -16.33 -6.13
C THR A 61 0.02 -16.13 -5.74
N ILE A 62 0.83 -15.49 -6.58
CA ILE A 62 2.20 -15.07 -6.27
C ILE A 62 2.20 -13.61 -5.78
N VAL A 63 1.41 -12.76 -6.41
CA VAL A 63 1.32 -11.33 -6.06
C VAL A 63 0.79 -11.14 -4.63
N GLY A 64 -0.22 -11.91 -4.22
CA GLY A 64 -0.83 -11.83 -2.90
C GLY A 64 0.17 -12.04 -1.76
N PRO A 65 0.83 -13.20 -1.66
CA PRO A 65 1.81 -13.48 -0.61
C PRO A 65 2.99 -12.49 -0.58
N ILE A 66 3.52 -12.06 -1.74
CA ILE A 66 4.59 -11.05 -1.77
C ILE A 66 4.08 -9.72 -1.17
N ASN A 67 2.88 -9.29 -1.51
CA ASN A 67 2.28 -8.09 -0.91
C ASN A 67 1.99 -8.27 0.59
N ALA A 68 1.69 -9.48 1.05
CA ALA A 68 1.47 -9.78 2.45
C ALA A 68 2.74 -9.69 3.32
N THR A 69 3.94 -9.72 2.73
CA THR A 69 5.19 -9.51 3.46
C THR A 69 5.49 -8.04 3.78
N ARG A 70 4.74 -7.09 3.23
CA ARG A 70 4.95 -5.64 3.47
C ARG A 70 4.96 -5.24 4.94
N PRO A 71 4.06 -5.73 5.84
CA PRO A 71 4.13 -5.37 7.26
C PRO A 71 5.46 -5.70 7.90
N ILE A 72 6.04 -6.82 7.51
CA ILE A 72 7.35 -7.26 8.01
C ILE A 72 8.47 -6.38 7.48
N MET A 73 8.42 -6.05 6.18
CA MET A 73 9.34 -5.07 5.59
C MET A 73 9.20 -3.71 6.28
N THR A 74 7.97 -3.29 6.62
CA THR A 74 7.72 -2.05 7.36
C THR A 74 8.29 -2.12 8.78
N LEU A 75 8.15 -3.26 9.47
CA LEU A 75 8.73 -3.45 10.79
C LEU A 75 10.27 -3.38 10.76
N VAL A 76 10.89 -4.09 9.82
CA VAL A 76 12.36 -4.03 9.64
C VAL A 76 12.80 -2.61 9.29
N GLY A 77 12.06 -1.92 8.44
CA GLY A 77 12.32 -0.52 8.11
C GLY A 77 12.16 0.41 9.31
N ALA A 78 11.16 0.20 10.16
CA ALA A 78 10.96 0.97 11.39
C ALA A 78 12.10 0.76 12.39
N LEU A 79 12.57 -0.49 12.54
CA LEU A 79 13.74 -0.80 13.34
C LEU A 79 15.01 -0.06 12.85
N LEU A 80 15.25 -0.05 11.53
CA LEU A 80 16.45 0.57 10.97
C LEU A 80 16.39 2.11 11.00
N ILE A 81 15.20 2.70 10.86
CA ILE A 81 15.02 4.15 10.76
C ILE A 81 14.79 4.77 12.15
N PHE A 82 13.97 4.14 12.98
CA PHE A 82 13.57 4.67 14.28
C PHE A 82 14.33 4.03 15.45
N GLY A 83 15.21 3.04 15.19
CA GLY A 83 16.03 2.38 16.21
C GLY A 83 15.21 1.54 17.20
N GLU A 84 14.00 1.12 16.84
CA GLU A 84 13.15 0.30 17.70
C GLU A 84 13.74 -1.10 17.87
N GLY A 85 13.87 -1.58 19.12
CA GLY A 85 14.32 -2.96 19.38
C GLY A 85 13.22 -3.97 19.05
N LEU A 86 13.56 -5.07 18.37
CA LEU A 86 12.63 -6.19 18.15
C LEU A 86 12.67 -7.16 19.31
N ASN A 87 11.50 -7.54 19.81
CA ASN A 87 11.38 -8.62 20.78
C ASN A 87 11.36 -10.02 20.10
N ALA A 88 11.42 -11.08 20.89
CA ALA A 88 11.48 -12.46 20.39
C ALA A 88 10.28 -12.83 19.50
N TRP A 89 9.09 -12.34 19.81
CA TRP A 89 7.89 -12.58 19.01
C TRP A 89 7.95 -11.92 17.65
N GLN A 90 8.45 -10.69 17.60
CA GLN A 90 8.62 -9.94 16.36
C GLN A 90 9.69 -10.60 15.46
N TRP A 91 10.82 -11.06 16.04
CA TRP A 91 11.81 -11.84 15.30
C TRP A 91 11.22 -13.15 14.74
N THR A 92 10.40 -13.85 15.51
CA THR A 92 9.69 -15.04 15.03
C THR A 92 8.79 -14.72 13.85
N GLY A 93 8.05 -13.61 13.91
CA GLY A 93 7.23 -13.12 12.79
C GLY A 93 8.04 -12.84 11.53
N VAL A 94 9.19 -12.18 11.65
CA VAL A 94 10.11 -11.93 10.51
C VAL A 94 10.62 -13.24 9.90
N LEU A 95 11.04 -14.21 10.73
CA LEU A 95 11.52 -15.51 10.25
C LEU A 95 10.43 -16.31 9.53
N LEU A 96 9.21 -16.31 10.05
CA LEU A 96 8.07 -16.96 9.40
C LEU A 96 7.76 -16.36 8.03
N ALA A 97 7.88 -15.06 7.89
CA ALA A 97 7.67 -14.41 6.60
C ALA A 97 8.79 -14.71 5.59
N ILE A 98 10.05 -14.73 6.04
CA ILE A 98 11.16 -15.14 5.18
C ILE A 98 10.95 -16.59 4.72
N LEU A 99 10.54 -17.47 5.61
CA LEU A 99 10.22 -18.86 5.30
C LEU A 99 9.07 -18.97 4.29
N SER A 100 7.99 -18.20 4.50
CA SER A 100 6.86 -18.13 3.56
C SER A 100 7.32 -17.68 2.17
N PHE A 101 8.14 -16.63 2.08
CA PHE A 101 8.69 -16.18 0.82
C PHE A 101 9.52 -17.24 0.10
N PHE A 102 10.32 -18.00 0.85
CA PHE A 102 11.10 -19.12 0.32
C PHE A 102 10.21 -20.26 -0.20
N LEU A 103 9.19 -20.65 0.56
CA LEU A 103 8.22 -21.67 0.15
C LEU A 103 7.45 -21.24 -1.11
N LEU A 104 7.01 -19.97 -1.17
CA LEU A 104 6.34 -19.40 -2.33
C LEU A 104 7.25 -19.44 -3.57
N SER A 105 8.53 -19.13 -3.41
CA SER A 105 9.52 -19.23 -4.51
C SER A 105 9.61 -20.66 -5.06
N ARG A 106 9.62 -21.67 -4.18
CA ARG A 106 9.61 -23.09 -4.59
C ARG A 106 8.28 -23.50 -5.24
N SER A 107 7.16 -23.02 -4.73
CA SER A 107 5.84 -23.29 -5.30
C SER A 107 5.70 -22.66 -6.69
N GLY A 108 6.13 -21.42 -6.88
CA GLY A 108 6.13 -20.72 -8.16
C GLY A 108 7.04 -21.38 -9.22
N SER A 109 8.16 -21.96 -8.78
CA SER A 109 9.06 -22.71 -9.67
C SER A 109 8.37 -23.93 -10.31
N LYS A 110 7.43 -24.58 -9.61
CA LYS A 110 6.62 -25.68 -10.18
C LYS A 110 5.64 -25.21 -11.25
N GLU A 111 5.28 -23.93 -11.25
CA GLU A 111 4.45 -23.30 -12.29
C GLU A 111 5.28 -22.68 -13.44
N GLY A 112 6.59 -22.96 -13.49
CA GLY A 112 7.50 -22.44 -14.51
C GLY A 112 8.00 -21.02 -14.25
N ILE A 113 7.70 -20.43 -13.09
CA ILE A 113 8.11 -19.08 -12.71
C ILE A 113 9.43 -19.16 -11.93
N ARG A 114 10.52 -18.74 -12.56
CA ARG A 114 11.83 -18.65 -11.91
C ARG A 114 11.96 -17.30 -11.23
N PHE A 115 12.03 -17.28 -9.89
CA PHE A 115 12.10 -16.05 -9.10
C PHE A 115 13.40 -15.25 -9.33
N SER A 116 14.53 -15.94 -9.51
CA SER A 116 15.87 -15.31 -9.57
C SER A 116 16.15 -14.47 -10.81
N HIS A 117 15.41 -14.68 -11.92
CA HIS A 117 15.67 -14.00 -13.21
C HIS A 117 14.39 -13.42 -13.84
N ASN A 118 13.34 -13.27 -13.07
CA ASN A 118 12.08 -12.75 -13.58
C ASN A 118 11.93 -11.25 -13.22
N ILE A 119 12.02 -10.40 -14.24
CA ILE A 119 11.88 -8.95 -14.09
C ILE A 119 10.56 -8.55 -13.41
N TRP A 120 9.49 -9.31 -13.61
CA TRP A 120 8.18 -9.03 -13.02
C TRP A 120 8.16 -9.28 -11.51
N ILE A 121 8.93 -10.27 -11.04
CA ILE A 121 9.15 -10.51 -9.60
C ILE A 121 9.95 -9.35 -9.01
N ILE A 122 11.00 -8.89 -9.69
CA ILE A 122 11.81 -7.74 -9.25
C ILE A 122 10.94 -6.49 -9.16
N LEU A 123 10.11 -6.22 -10.18
CA LEU A 123 9.16 -5.09 -10.14
C LEU A 123 8.16 -5.21 -9.00
N LEU A 124 7.68 -6.42 -8.69
CA LEU A 124 6.76 -6.64 -7.58
C LEU A 124 7.43 -6.40 -6.22
N LEU A 125 8.67 -6.84 -6.06
CA LEU A 125 9.48 -6.56 -4.87
C LEU A 125 9.73 -5.06 -4.72
N MET A 126 10.10 -4.37 -5.81
CA MET A 126 10.23 -2.91 -5.81
C MET A 126 8.92 -2.21 -5.43
N ALA A 127 7.79 -2.68 -5.95
CA ALA A 127 6.48 -2.16 -5.56
C ALA A 127 6.20 -2.38 -4.06
N ALA A 128 6.60 -3.54 -3.51
CA ALA A 128 6.45 -3.83 -2.10
C ALA A 128 7.34 -2.92 -1.24
N LEU A 129 8.61 -2.72 -1.61
CA LEU A 129 9.55 -1.84 -0.94
C LEU A 129 9.08 -0.38 -0.97
N LEU A 130 8.71 0.14 -2.14
CA LEU A 130 8.19 1.50 -2.27
C LEU A 130 6.91 1.70 -1.45
N GLY A 131 6.03 0.69 -1.42
CA GLY A 131 4.82 0.72 -0.58
C GLY A 131 5.12 0.70 0.92
N CYS A 132 6.16 -0.01 1.34
CA CYS A 132 6.68 0.00 2.70
C CYS A 132 7.27 1.38 3.05
N THR A 133 8.14 1.91 2.19
CA THR A 133 8.71 3.26 2.34
C THR A 133 7.64 4.32 2.46
N SER A 134 6.58 4.24 1.64
CA SER A 134 5.43 5.15 1.74
C SER A 134 4.74 5.07 3.11
N GLY A 135 4.57 3.87 3.67
CA GLY A 135 3.98 3.70 5.00
C GLY A 135 4.85 4.28 6.12
N LEU A 136 6.16 4.03 6.09
CA LEU A 136 7.12 4.64 7.03
C LEU A 136 7.13 6.16 6.91
N TYR A 137 7.05 6.66 5.67
CA TYR A 137 6.98 8.08 5.41
C TYR A 137 5.67 8.70 5.92
N ASP A 138 4.54 7.98 5.87
CA ASP A 138 3.28 8.42 6.47
C ASP A 138 3.42 8.60 7.99
N LYS A 139 4.08 7.66 8.67
CA LYS A 139 4.38 7.79 10.10
C LYS A 139 5.23 9.03 10.36
N TYR A 140 6.31 9.23 9.60
CA TYR A 140 7.16 10.41 9.73
C TYR A 140 6.38 11.73 9.54
N LEU A 141 5.49 11.81 8.56
CA LEU A 141 4.69 13.01 8.30
C LEU A 141 3.74 13.36 9.44
N MET A 142 3.18 12.34 10.12
CA MET A 142 2.17 12.54 11.16
C MET A 142 2.71 12.47 12.59
N SER A 143 3.88 11.85 12.81
CA SER A 143 4.52 11.82 14.13
C SER A 143 4.80 13.24 14.66
N PRO A 144 4.67 13.47 15.98
CA PRO A 144 4.96 14.76 16.59
C PRO A 144 6.38 15.23 16.28
N THR A 145 6.56 16.55 16.23
CA THR A 145 7.89 17.16 16.04
C THR A 145 8.86 16.84 17.19
N THR A 146 8.33 16.57 18.38
CA THR A 146 9.11 16.12 19.55
C THR A 146 9.76 14.75 19.34
N GLU A 147 9.20 13.92 18.44
CA GLU A 147 9.70 12.59 18.09
C GLU A 147 10.43 12.59 16.73
N GLY A 148 10.82 13.75 16.22
CA GLY A 148 11.50 13.88 14.95
C GLY A 148 10.60 13.80 13.71
N GLY A 149 9.28 13.80 13.89
CA GLY A 149 8.29 13.84 12.82
C GLY A 149 7.95 15.26 12.37
N MET A 150 7.02 15.40 11.44
CA MET A 150 6.57 16.71 10.92
C MET A 150 5.29 17.23 11.59
N GLY A 151 4.57 16.41 12.36
CA GLY A 151 3.34 16.79 13.06
C GLY A 151 2.19 17.24 12.13
N LEU A 152 2.14 16.72 10.90
CA LEU A 152 1.14 17.16 9.94
C LEU A 152 -0.25 16.62 10.29
N ASN A 153 -1.26 17.45 10.06
CA ASN A 153 -2.65 17.05 10.22
C ASN A 153 -3.01 15.95 9.22
N ARG A 154 -3.65 14.87 9.69
CA ARG A 154 -4.05 13.72 8.86
C ARG A 154 -4.93 14.10 7.68
N LEU A 155 -5.88 15.03 7.86
CA LEU A 155 -6.77 15.46 6.78
C LEU A 155 -6.02 16.28 5.73
N PHE A 156 -5.00 17.04 6.14
CA PHE A 156 -4.10 17.74 5.23
C PHE A 156 -3.32 16.72 4.37
N VAL A 157 -2.67 15.75 5.03
CA VAL A 157 -1.89 14.73 4.32
C VAL A 157 -2.78 13.94 3.36
N GLN A 158 -3.94 13.45 3.81
CA GLN A 158 -4.83 12.64 2.99
C GLN A 158 -5.47 13.45 1.84
N GLY A 159 -5.98 14.64 2.14
CA GLY A 159 -6.64 15.48 1.15
C GLY A 159 -5.70 15.88 0.02
N TRP A 160 -4.55 16.45 0.34
CA TRP A 160 -3.57 16.87 -0.65
C TRP A 160 -2.89 15.69 -1.36
N TYR A 161 -2.66 14.58 -0.67
CA TYR A 161 -2.21 13.35 -1.30
C TYR A 161 -3.16 12.89 -2.42
N ASN A 162 -4.47 12.85 -2.16
CA ASN A 162 -5.43 12.47 -3.19
C ASN A 162 -5.45 13.44 -4.38
N VAL A 163 -5.33 14.75 -4.14
CA VAL A 163 -5.26 15.76 -5.20
C VAL A 163 -3.99 15.56 -6.04
N TYR A 164 -2.83 15.47 -5.41
CA TYR A 164 -1.57 15.25 -6.14
C TYR A 164 -1.57 13.93 -6.90
N GLN A 165 -2.11 12.88 -6.28
CA GLN A 165 -2.24 11.58 -6.95
C GLN A 165 -3.15 11.66 -8.19
N ALA A 166 -4.24 12.41 -8.11
CA ALA A 166 -5.13 12.62 -9.27
C ALA A 166 -4.43 13.43 -10.38
N ILE A 167 -3.67 14.47 -10.02
CA ILE A 167 -2.90 15.28 -10.98
C ILE A 167 -1.82 14.42 -11.66
N LEU A 168 -1.03 13.70 -10.89
CA LEU A 168 0.05 12.83 -11.41
C LEU A 168 -0.51 11.71 -12.30
N MET A 169 -1.60 11.07 -11.89
CA MET A 169 -2.26 10.05 -12.71
C MET A 169 -2.88 10.63 -13.99
N SER A 170 -3.40 11.85 -13.92
CA SER A 170 -3.90 12.54 -15.11
C SER A 170 -2.77 12.85 -16.10
N ALA A 171 -1.60 13.30 -15.60
CA ALA A 171 -0.41 13.49 -16.41
C ALA A 171 0.06 12.17 -17.07
N VAL A 172 0.12 11.08 -16.33
CA VAL A 172 0.45 9.74 -16.87
C VAL A 172 -0.50 9.34 -18.00
N ILE A 173 -1.79 9.62 -17.86
CA ILE A 173 -2.75 9.30 -18.93
C ILE A 173 -2.58 10.18 -20.15
N LEU A 174 -2.43 11.47 -19.95
CA LEU A 174 -2.25 12.40 -21.06
C LEU A 174 -0.97 12.09 -21.84
N LEU A 175 0.12 11.78 -21.15
CA LEU A 175 1.43 11.58 -21.76
C LEU A 175 1.66 10.16 -22.29
N ILE A 176 1.10 9.14 -21.64
CA ILE A 176 1.40 7.74 -21.97
C ILE A 176 0.20 7.05 -22.62
N TRP A 177 -0.99 7.11 -22.00
CA TRP A 177 -2.13 6.34 -22.48
C TRP A 177 -2.82 7.00 -23.67
N LEU A 178 -3.01 8.32 -23.70
CA LEU A 178 -3.72 9.01 -24.75
C LEU A 178 -3.06 8.81 -26.14
N PRO A 179 -1.72 8.88 -26.28
CA PRO A 179 -1.05 8.60 -27.54
C PRO A 179 -1.15 7.12 -27.96
N THR A 180 -1.22 6.21 -26.99
CA THR A 180 -1.23 4.76 -27.25
C THR A 180 -2.62 4.12 -27.22
N ARG A 181 -3.69 4.90 -26.98
CA ARG A 181 -5.05 4.40 -26.74
C ARG A 181 -5.60 3.50 -27.87
N LYS A 182 -5.19 3.74 -29.11
CA LYS A 182 -5.64 2.93 -30.26
C LYS A 182 -5.04 1.51 -30.26
N LYS A 183 -3.91 1.31 -29.57
CA LYS A 183 -3.22 0.01 -29.42
C LYS A 183 -3.48 -0.64 -28.07
N SER A 184 -4.05 0.09 -27.10
CA SER A 184 -4.34 -0.40 -25.76
C SER A 184 -5.81 -0.79 -25.61
N THR A 185 -6.14 -1.43 -24.48
CA THR A 185 -7.52 -1.81 -24.14
C THR A 185 -8.44 -0.59 -24.12
N PRO A 186 -9.59 -0.64 -24.82
CA PRO A 186 -10.55 0.46 -24.82
C PRO A 186 -11.11 0.65 -23.40
N PHE A 187 -11.40 1.90 -23.06
CA PHE A 187 -12.02 2.24 -21.80
C PHE A 187 -13.46 1.68 -21.74
N GLN A 188 -13.75 0.94 -20.67
CA GLN A 188 -15.10 0.46 -20.35
C GLN A 188 -15.50 1.01 -18.99
N TRP A 189 -16.63 1.70 -18.93
CA TRP A 189 -17.20 2.13 -17.66
C TRP A 189 -17.76 0.94 -16.89
N ARG A 190 -17.42 0.86 -15.59
CA ARG A 190 -17.98 -0.13 -14.66
C ARG A 190 -18.34 0.55 -13.34
N TRP A 191 -19.53 0.35 -12.86
CA TRP A 191 -20.00 0.90 -11.58
C TRP A 191 -19.14 0.47 -10.39
N SER A 192 -18.50 -0.69 -10.48
CA SER A 192 -17.53 -1.15 -9.48
C SER A 192 -16.39 -0.15 -9.23
N ILE A 193 -16.07 0.73 -10.18
CA ILE A 193 -15.06 1.77 -10.01
C ILE A 193 -15.47 2.76 -8.90
N LEU A 194 -16.74 3.17 -8.88
CA LEU A 194 -17.24 4.07 -7.84
C LEU A 194 -17.25 3.39 -6.46
N LEU A 195 -17.73 2.13 -6.39
CA LEU A 195 -17.71 1.38 -5.14
C LEU A 195 -16.28 1.24 -4.60
N ILE A 196 -15.32 0.88 -5.45
CA ILE A 196 -13.90 0.79 -5.07
C ILE A 196 -13.41 2.14 -4.54
N SER A 197 -13.78 3.26 -5.18
CA SER A 197 -13.36 4.60 -4.76
C SER A 197 -13.87 4.95 -3.36
N VAL A 198 -15.15 4.68 -3.08
CA VAL A 198 -15.77 4.95 -1.78
C VAL A 198 -15.10 4.11 -0.68
N PHE A 199 -14.99 2.79 -0.89
CA PHE A 199 -14.36 1.91 0.09
C PHE A 199 -12.87 2.21 0.29
N LEU A 200 -12.15 2.56 -0.77
CA LEU A 200 -10.74 2.95 -0.67
C LEU A 200 -10.59 4.25 0.13
N THR A 201 -11.41 5.26 -0.14
CA THR A 201 -11.39 6.51 0.62
C THR A 201 -11.69 6.28 2.10
N ALA A 202 -12.70 5.48 2.41
CA ALA A 202 -13.03 5.11 3.79
C ALA A 202 -11.90 4.33 4.47
N ALA A 203 -11.29 3.37 3.78
CA ALA A 203 -10.16 2.60 4.29
C ALA A 203 -8.93 3.48 4.53
N ASP A 204 -8.64 4.42 3.63
CA ASP A 204 -7.54 5.37 3.81
C ASP A 204 -7.83 6.35 4.95
N MET A 205 -9.07 6.82 5.14
CA MET A 205 -9.45 7.63 6.30
C MET A 205 -9.22 6.88 7.61
N ALA A 206 -9.66 5.63 7.69
CA ALA A 206 -9.41 4.78 8.86
C ALA A 206 -7.92 4.55 9.10
N TYR A 207 -7.15 4.30 8.04
CA TYR A 207 -5.69 4.13 8.11
C TYR A 207 -4.99 5.37 8.66
N PHE A 208 -5.26 6.56 8.10
CA PHE A 208 -4.66 7.80 8.57
C PHE A 208 -5.12 8.18 9.98
N TYR A 209 -6.39 7.87 10.32
CA TYR A 209 -6.89 8.03 11.68
C TYR A 209 -6.11 7.18 12.67
N ALA A 210 -5.97 5.88 12.39
CA ALA A 210 -5.21 4.98 13.24
C ALA A 210 -3.74 5.43 13.39
N LEU A 211 -3.11 5.85 12.29
CA LEU A 211 -1.70 6.24 12.29
C LEU A 211 -1.44 7.59 12.98
N SER A 212 -2.47 8.44 13.12
CA SER A 212 -2.36 9.73 13.82
C SER A 212 -2.40 9.62 15.35
N SER A 213 -2.68 8.42 15.90
CA SER A 213 -2.60 8.18 17.34
C SER A 213 -1.14 8.11 17.78
N PRO A 214 -0.76 8.77 18.90
CA PRO A 214 0.64 8.78 19.37
C PRO A 214 1.22 7.38 19.60
N ASP A 215 0.41 6.47 20.16
CA ASP A 215 0.81 5.10 20.48
C ASP A 215 0.68 4.13 19.30
N ALA A 216 0.37 4.63 18.10
CA ALA A 216 0.15 3.76 16.94
C ALA A 216 1.45 3.15 16.42
N LEU A 217 1.57 1.84 16.52
CA LEU A 217 2.65 1.09 15.91
C LEU A 217 2.33 0.88 14.41
N ILE A 218 3.15 1.45 13.56
CA ILE A 218 2.94 1.35 12.11
C ILE A 218 2.91 -0.08 11.60
N ALA A 219 3.65 -0.99 12.26
CA ALA A 219 3.66 -2.41 11.92
C ALA A 219 2.27 -3.03 12.10
N VAL A 220 1.57 -2.72 13.22
CA VAL A 220 0.21 -3.22 13.50
C VAL A 220 -0.81 -2.66 12.51
N VAL A 221 -0.78 -1.35 12.28
CA VAL A 221 -1.69 -0.69 11.32
C VAL A 221 -1.48 -1.24 9.90
N SER A 222 -0.22 -1.44 9.50
CA SER A 222 0.14 -2.04 8.21
C SER A 222 -0.34 -3.49 8.11
N MET A 223 -0.25 -4.26 9.20
CA MET A 223 -0.69 -5.65 9.27
C MET A 223 -2.21 -5.77 9.09
N ILE A 224 -2.99 -4.98 9.84
CA ILE A 224 -4.45 -4.95 9.72
C ILE A 224 -4.86 -4.57 8.29
N ARG A 225 -4.21 -3.57 7.70
CA ARG A 225 -4.45 -3.19 6.30
C ARG A 225 -4.17 -4.32 5.31
N ARG A 226 -3.21 -5.21 5.60
CA ARG A 226 -2.82 -6.33 4.73
C ARG A 226 -3.58 -7.63 4.98
N SER A 227 -4.36 -7.73 6.04
CA SER A 227 -5.24 -8.90 6.28
C SER A 227 -6.24 -9.13 5.13
N SER A 228 -6.51 -8.10 4.31
CA SER A 228 -7.28 -8.20 3.06
C SER A 228 -6.72 -9.23 2.06
N VAL A 229 -5.44 -9.60 2.17
CA VAL A 229 -4.84 -10.66 1.34
C VAL A 229 -5.51 -12.01 1.59
N VAL A 230 -5.90 -12.30 2.83
CA VAL A 230 -6.65 -13.52 3.16
C VAL A 230 -7.98 -13.56 2.41
N VAL A 231 -8.71 -12.43 2.42
CA VAL A 231 -9.99 -12.31 1.70
C VAL A 231 -9.77 -12.46 0.19
N SER A 232 -8.75 -11.79 -0.35
CA SER A 232 -8.40 -11.89 -1.78
C SER A 232 -8.05 -13.31 -2.19
N PHE A 233 -7.31 -14.03 -1.33
CA PHE A 233 -6.95 -15.43 -1.55
C PHE A 233 -8.18 -16.34 -1.56
N LEU A 234 -9.06 -16.20 -0.58
CA LEU A 234 -10.31 -16.96 -0.50
C LEU A 234 -11.20 -16.70 -1.73
N CYS A 235 -11.33 -15.44 -2.13
CA CYS A 235 -12.07 -15.09 -3.35
C CYS A 235 -11.41 -15.71 -4.60
N GLY A 236 -10.10 -15.67 -4.73
CA GLY A 236 -9.35 -16.29 -5.82
C GLY A 236 -9.56 -17.80 -5.87
N ALA A 237 -9.51 -18.45 -4.71
CA ALA A 237 -9.72 -19.90 -4.59
C ALA A 237 -11.16 -20.32 -4.96
N ILE A 238 -12.16 -19.59 -4.45
CA ILE A 238 -13.57 -19.96 -4.59
C ILE A 238 -14.14 -19.50 -5.93
N LEU A 239 -13.89 -18.23 -6.33
CA LEU A 239 -14.52 -17.62 -7.51
C LEU A 239 -13.73 -17.88 -8.80
N LEU A 240 -12.40 -17.93 -8.73
CA LEU A 240 -11.55 -18.10 -9.90
C LEU A 240 -11.08 -19.55 -10.11
N HIS A 241 -11.41 -20.47 -9.22
CA HIS A 241 -11.08 -21.91 -9.29
C HIS A 241 -9.57 -22.13 -9.60
N GLU A 242 -8.69 -21.38 -8.94
CA GLU A 242 -7.25 -21.45 -9.17
C GLU A 242 -6.69 -22.84 -8.86
N LYS A 243 -5.71 -23.28 -9.65
CA LYS A 243 -5.03 -24.57 -9.48
C LYS A 243 -3.94 -24.49 -8.39
N ASN A 244 -3.54 -25.66 -7.84
CA ASN A 244 -2.46 -25.79 -6.84
C ASN A 244 -2.69 -25.03 -5.51
N LEU A 245 -3.95 -24.92 -5.08
CA LEU A 245 -4.31 -24.20 -3.84
C LEU A 245 -3.62 -24.73 -2.59
N LYS A 246 -3.40 -26.05 -2.44
CA LYS A 246 -2.81 -26.65 -1.24
C LYS A 246 -1.44 -26.06 -0.88
N SER A 247 -0.55 -25.92 -1.85
CA SER A 247 0.77 -25.33 -1.61
C SER A 247 0.68 -23.85 -1.22
N LYS A 248 -0.18 -23.10 -1.90
CA LYS A 248 -0.39 -21.66 -1.69
C LYS A 248 -1.10 -21.34 -0.38
N VAL A 249 -1.98 -22.26 0.11
CA VAL A 249 -2.58 -22.15 1.45
C VAL A 249 -1.52 -22.24 2.54
N ILE A 250 -0.57 -23.17 2.39
CA ILE A 250 0.53 -23.32 3.36
C ILE A 250 1.35 -22.02 3.42
N ASP A 251 1.70 -21.45 2.28
CA ASP A 251 2.44 -20.18 2.19
C ASP A 251 1.67 -19.04 2.88
N LEU A 252 0.37 -18.95 2.63
CA LEU A 252 -0.49 -17.95 3.27
C LEU A 252 -0.59 -18.15 4.79
N LEU A 253 -0.67 -19.40 5.27
CA LEU A 253 -0.71 -19.70 6.69
C LEU A 253 0.58 -19.24 7.42
N PHE A 254 1.75 -19.39 6.79
CA PHE A 254 3.00 -18.88 7.35
C PHE A 254 3.02 -17.35 7.43
N VAL A 255 2.50 -16.66 6.41
CA VAL A 255 2.35 -15.19 6.44
C VAL A 255 1.41 -14.76 7.55
N VAL A 256 0.24 -15.39 7.67
CA VAL A 256 -0.75 -15.07 8.71
C VAL A 256 -0.18 -15.36 10.10
N ALA A 257 0.50 -16.50 10.29
CA ALA A 257 1.17 -16.81 11.54
C ALA A 257 2.25 -15.77 11.88
N GLY A 258 3.04 -15.34 10.89
CA GLY A 258 4.01 -14.25 11.05
C GLY A 258 3.35 -12.95 11.50
N MET A 259 2.22 -12.59 10.90
CA MET A 259 1.44 -11.40 11.29
C MET A 259 0.90 -11.53 12.73
N ILE A 260 0.42 -12.70 13.13
CA ILE A 260 -0.05 -12.95 14.52
C ILE A 260 1.11 -12.81 15.51
N CYS A 261 2.28 -13.37 15.19
CA CYS A 261 3.48 -13.22 16.05
C CYS A 261 3.89 -11.74 16.19
N LEU A 262 3.81 -10.96 15.11
CA LEU A 262 4.05 -9.52 15.15
C LEU A 262 3.05 -8.81 16.07
N TYR A 263 1.77 -9.15 15.97
CA TYR A 263 0.73 -8.57 16.84
C TYR A 263 0.99 -8.87 18.30
N ILE A 264 1.26 -10.13 18.67
CA ILE A 264 1.57 -10.53 20.05
C ILE A 264 2.83 -9.80 20.56
N GLY A 265 3.80 -9.58 19.67
CA GLY A 265 5.04 -8.89 20.05
C GLY A 265 4.89 -7.36 20.19
N THR A 266 3.75 -6.79 19.80
CA THR A 266 3.47 -5.35 19.92
C THR A 266 2.48 -5.02 21.04
N THR A 267 1.84 -6.03 21.61
CA THR A 267 1.03 -5.94 22.84
C THR A 267 1.89 -6.23 24.06
#